data_355eca7f4a03cbcd2c45dc07f9153763
#
_entry.id   355eca7f4a03cbcd2c45dc07f9153763
#
_cell.length_a   1.000
_cell.length_b   1.000
_cell.length_c   1.000
_cell.angle_alpha   90.00
_cell.angle_beta   90.00
_cell.angle_gamma   90.00
#
_symmetry.space_group_name_H-M   'P 1'
#
loop_
_entity.id
_entity.type
_entity.pdbx_description
1 polymer ?
#
loop_
_entity_poly.entity_id
_entity_poly.type
_entity_poly.pdbx_seq_one_letter_code
_entity_poly.pdbx_strand_id
1 'polypeptide(L)'
;MELSKRVIEIMQKNNYLEKELCFLCVGTDKVVGDAIGPLVGSNLKKYINKNNIKNINVIGNLDNPLINNNIENLKNTKGIKILIDSAISNSYKVGEIIVEEKSNKLVSAFFNEKNINYDISIKAIVAENSFNNTLNLIRLQNVSVKTVIKMSEKITKEMCKVIDKNCIN
;
A
#
# COMPACT_ATOMS: atom_id res chain seq x y z
N MET A 1 0.17 -17.00 6.55
CA MET A 1 1.51 -16.38 6.78
C MET A 1 1.31 -14.94 7.23
N GLU A 2 2.08 -14.46 8.18
CA GLU A 2 1.99 -13.08 8.68
C GLU A 2 2.50 -12.11 7.60
N LEU A 3 1.80 -11.00 7.38
CA LEU A 3 2.11 -10.02 6.33
C LEU A 3 3.54 -9.49 6.43
N SER A 4 3.96 -9.10 7.64
CA SER A 4 5.32 -8.60 7.90
C SER A 4 6.40 -9.62 7.59
N LYS A 5 6.19 -10.89 7.93
CA LYS A 5 7.13 -11.97 7.59
C LYS A 5 7.36 -12.06 6.09
N ARG A 6 6.28 -12.02 5.29
CA ARG A 6 6.39 -12.09 3.84
C ARG A 6 7.16 -10.91 3.25
N VAL A 7 6.91 -9.69 3.74
CA VAL A 7 7.66 -8.50 3.33
C VAL A 7 9.13 -8.63 3.69
N ILE A 8 9.45 -9.05 4.92
CA ILE A 8 10.82 -9.24 5.40
C ILE A 8 11.54 -10.31 4.59
N GLU A 9 10.90 -11.44 4.27
CA GLU A 9 11.49 -12.48 3.40
C GLU A 9 11.89 -11.92 2.03
N ILE A 10 11.02 -11.10 1.40
CA ILE A 10 11.34 -10.45 0.13
C ILE A 10 12.51 -9.47 0.29
N MET A 11 12.50 -8.70 1.39
CA MET A 11 13.58 -7.75 1.67
C MET A 11 14.93 -8.48 1.89
N GLN A 12 14.95 -9.58 2.61
CA GLN A 12 16.15 -10.41 2.83
C GLN A 12 16.67 -10.99 1.51
N LYS A 13 15.79 -11.62 0.73
CA LYS A 13 16.12 -12.21 -0.57
C LYS A 13 16.79 -11.23 -1.53
N ASN A 14 16.39 -9.95 -1.47
CA ASN A 14 16.86 -8.91 -2.40
C ASN A 14 17.91 -7.97 -1.78
N ASN A 15 18.40 -8.25 -0.59
CA ASN A 15 19.34 -7.39 0.14
C ASN A 15 18.79 -5.96 0.34
N TYR A 16 17.53 -5.84 0.73
CA TYR A 16 16.84 -4.58 0.98
C TYR A 16 16.85 -4.14 2.45
N LEU A 17 17.27 -5.01 3.37
CA LEU A 17 17.38 -4.65 4.79
C LEU A 17 18.40 -3.53 4.99
N GLU A 18 18.19 -2.70 6.01
CA GLU A 18 19.01 -1.54 6.37
C GLU A 18 19.07 -0.42 5.33
N LYS A 19 18.30 -0.55 4.25
CA LYS A 19 18.15 0.51 3.27
C LYS A 19 17.02 1.47 3.65
N GLU A 20 17.08 2.67 3.10
CA GLU A 20 15.96 3.61 3.20
C GLU A 20 14.69 2.97 2.64
N LEU A 21 13.56 3.16 3.32
CA LEU A 21 12.25 2.70 2.86
C LEU A 21 11.39 3.87 2.40
N CYS A 22 10.61 3.65 1.35
CA CYS A 22 9.62 4.60 0.86
C CYS A 22 8.28 3.88 0.70
N PHE A 23 7.31 4.21 1.56
CA PHE A 23 5.94 3.71 1.45
C PHE A 23 5.16 4.61 0.49
N LEU A 24 4.65 4.02 -0.60
CA LEU A 24 3.80 4.66 -1.59
C LEU A 24 2.34 4.25 -1.30
N CYS A 25 1.62 5.08 -0.58
CA CYS A 25 0.26 4.81 -0.11
C CYS A 25 -0.75 5.42 -1.08
N VAL A 26 -1.20 4.59 -2.01
CA VAL A 26 -2.03 5.02 -3.16
C VAL A 26 -3.51 5.00 -2.82
N GLY A 27 -4.26 5.97 -3.37
CA GLY A 27 -5.70 6.05 -3.28
C GLY A 27 -6.22 7.40 -2.78
N THR A 28 -7.54 7.46 -2.56
CA THR A 28 -8.24 8.68 -2.11
C THR A 28 -9.34 8.33 -1.11
N ASP A 29 -9.62 9.22 -0.17
CA ASP A 29 -10.73 9.14 0.79
C ASP A 29 -12.11 9.50 0.17
N LYS A 30 -12.13 10.02 -1.06
CA LYS A 30 -13.36 10.33 -1.80
C LYS A 30 -14.15 9.07 -2.21
N VAL A 31 -13.49 7.91 -2.23
CA VAL A 31 -14.09 6.61 -2.52
C VAL A 31 -13.71 5.66 -1.39
N VAL A 32 -14.70 5.17 -0.65
CA VAL A 32 -14.48 4.39 0.58
C VAL A 32 -13.51 3.23 0.38
N GLY A 33 -13.73 2.41 -0.66
CA GLY A 33 -12.86 1.27 -0.96
C GLY A 33 -11.44 1.64 -1.39
N ASP A 34 -11.20 2.90 -1.76
CA ASP A 34 -9.91 3.41 -2.21
C ASP A 34 -9.12 4.14 -1.08
N ALA A 35 -9.68 4.20 0.12
CA ALA A 35 -9.11 4.96 1.23
C ALA A 35 -8.02 4.19 2.03
N ILE A 36 -7.76 2.92 1.72
CA ILE A 36 -6.81 2.10 2.51
C ILE A 36 -5.40 2.68 2.47
N GLY A 37 -4.88 3.01 1.28
CA GLY A 37 -3.57 3.62 1.13
C GLY A 37 -3.42 4.90 1.96
N PRO A 38 -4.27 5.93 1.76
CA PRO A 38 -4.23 7.17 2.55
C PRO A 38 -4.33 6.97 4.06
N LEU A 39 -5.16 6.05 4.53
CA LEU A 39 -5.29 5.73 5.97
C LEU A 39 -4.00 5.11 6.53
N VAL A 40 -3.43 4.12 5.81
CA VAL A 40 -2.15 3.52 6.19
C VAL A 40 -1.05 4.57 6.21
N GLY A 41 -0.97 5.41 5.18
CA GLY A 41 0.02 6.47 5.10
C GLY A 41 -0.05 7.47 6.26
N SER A 42 -1.27 7.89 6.65
CA SER A 42 -1.48 8.76 7.80
C SER A 42 -1.04 8.09 9.11
N ASN A 43 -1.36 6.81 9.29
CA ASN A 43 -0.98 6.07 10.49
C ASN A 43 0.52 5.80 10.58
N LEU A 44 1.17 5.46 9.46
CA LEU A 44 2.63 5.29 9.40
C LEU A 44 3.37 6.60 9.69
N LYS A 45 2.92 7.74 9.15
CA LYS A 45 3.49 9.05 9.48
C LYS A 45 3.41 9.34 10.98
N LYS A 46 2.25 9.06 11.61
CA LYS A 46 2.09 9.24 13.06
C LYS A 46 3.06 8.35 13.85
N TYR A 47 3.21 7.07 13.43
CA TYR A 47 4.12 6.12 14.06
C TYR A 47 5.57 6.57 13.97
N ILE A 48 6.03 6.94 12.78
CA ILE A 48 7.40 7.39 12.49
C ILE A 48 7.73 8.65 13.31
N ASN A 49 6.84 9.64 13.31
CA ASN A 49 7.03 10.88 14.05
C ASN A 49 7.08 10.63 15.56
N LYS A 50 6.17 9.83 16.11
CA LYS A 50 6.12 9.50 17.55
C LYS A 50 7.40 8.81 18.03
N ASN A 51 8.02 7.98 17.21
CA ASN A 51 9.20 7.18 17.56
C ASN A 51 10.51 7.80 17.03
N ASN A 52 10.47 9.00 16.42
CA ASN A 52 11.63 9.71 15.86
C ASN A 52 12.44 8.84 14.86
N ILE A 53 11.75 8.00 14.07
CA ILE A 53 12.39 7.09 13.11
C ILE A 53 12.89 7.89 11.91
N LYS A 54 14.15 7.65 11.52
CA LYS A 54 14.80 8.27 10.36
C LYS A 54 14.88 7.27 9.20
N ASN A 55 15.18 7.79 8.01
CA ASN A 55 15.38 6.99 6.79
C ASN A 55 14.12 6.25 6.29
N ILE A 56 12.94 6.69 6.72
CA ILE A 56 11.65 6.20 6.23
C ILE A 56 10.87 7.36 5.63
N ASN A 57 10.47 7.20 4.38
CA ASN A 57 9.61 8.16 3.69
C ASN A 57 8.19 7.57 3.49
N VAL A 58 7.16 8.40 3.63
CA VAL A 58 5.76 8.01 3.39
C VAL A 58 5.12 9.04 2.47
N ILE A 59 4.73 8.60 1.29
CA ILE A 59 4.07 9.42 0.26
C ILE A 59 2.64 8.91 0.10
N GLY A 60 1.68 9.82 0.16
CA GLY A 60 0.26 9.51 0.21
C GLY A 60 -0.23 9.36 1.66
N ASN A 61 -1.20 10.19 2.02
CA ASN A 61 -1.90 10.18 3.29
C ASN A 61 -3.23 10.92 3.10
N LEU A 62 -4.06 11.03 4.14
CA LEU A 62 -5.38 11.68 4.04
C LEU A 62 -5.26 13.17 3.68
N ASP A 63 -4.24 13.88 4.17
CA ASP A 63 -4.04 15.31 3.87
C ASP A 63 -3.50 15.55 2.44
N ASN A 64 -2.69 14.62 1.93
CA ASN A 64 -2.08 14.66 0.61
C ASN A 64 -2.15 13.28 -0.05
N PRO A 65 -3.31 12.90 -0.62
CA PRO A 65 -3.50 11.61 -1.26
C PRO A 65 -2.58 11.41 -2.47
N LEU A 66 -2.04 10.20 -2.63
CA LEU A 66 -1.28 9.81 -3.81
C LEU A 66 -2.24 9.26 -4.86
N ILE A 67 -2.49 10.05 -5.89
CA ILE A 67 -3.39 9.74 -7.01
C ILE A 67 -2.67 9.92 -8.35
N ASN A 68 -3.28 9.48 -9.44
CA ASN A 68 -2.68 9.54 -10.78
C ASN A 68 -2.07 10.90 -11.16
N ASN A 69 -2.69 12.01 -10.72
CA ASN A 69 -2.27 13.35 -11.11
C ASN A 69 -0.95 13.82 -10.46
N ASN A 70 -0.46 13.13 -9.42
CA ASN A 70 0.77 13.52 -8.71
C ASN A 70 1.86 12.44 -8.69
N ILE A 71 1.70 11.36 -9.46
CA ILE A 71 2.67 10.26 -9.58
C ILE A 71 4.00 10.71 -10.17
N GLU A 72 4.01 11.72 -11.04
CA GLU A 72 5.24 12.19 -11.66
C GLU A 72 6.29 12.67 -10.65
N ASN A 73 5.84 13.12 -9.48
CA ASN A 73 6.69 13.52 -8.36
C ASN A 73 7.48 12.35 -7.73
N LEU A 74 7.14 11.11 -8.07
CA LEU A 74 7.79 9.91 -7.52
C LEU A 74 9.11 9.54 -8.23
N LYS A 75 9.43 10.14 -9.38
CA LYS A 75 10.62 9.78 -10.19
C LYS A 75 11.93 9.91 -9.41
N ASN A 76 11.99 10.84 -8.46
CA ASN A 76 13.19 11.16 -7.69
C ASN A 76 13.17 10.59 -6.25
N THR A 77 12.19 9.76 -5.89
CA THR A 77 12.15 9.16 -4.55
C THR A 77 13.22 8.10 -4.39
N LYS A 78 13.98 8.21 -3.30
CA LYS A 78 15.03 7.26 -2.94
C LYS A 78 14.46 6.13 -2.07
N GLY A 79 15.23 5.06 -1.91
CA GLY A 79 14.90 3.94 -1.05
C GLY A 79 14.12 2.82 -1.74
N ILE A 80 13.91 1.74 -1.00
CA ILE A 80 13.10 0.59 -1.41
C ILE A 80 11.63 0.98 -1.34
N LYS A 81 10.93 0.88 -2.45
CA LYS A 81 9.55 1.34 -2.60
C LYS A 81 8.56 0.23 -2.31
N ILE A 82 7.76 0.43 -1.28
CA ILE A 82 6.66 -0.47 -0.88
C ILE A 82 5.35 0.20 -1.24
N LEU A 83 4.69 -0.31 -2.27
CA LEU A 83 3.38 0.16 -2.73
C LEU A 83 2.28 -0.41 -1.83
N ILE A 84 1.38 0.43 -1.36
CA ILE A 84 0.19 0.03 -0.58
C ILE A 84 -1.04 0.60 -1.28
N ASP A 85 -1.93 -0.30 -1.70
CA ASP A 85 -3.11 0.04 -2.48
C ASP A 85 -4.29 -0.88 -2.15
N SER A 86 -5.49 -0.43 -2.45
CA SER A 86 -6.68 -1.27 -2.51
C SER A 86 -6.85 -1.87 -3.91
N ALA A 87 -7.41 -3.07 -3.98
CA ALA A 87 -7.62 -3.76 -5.24
C ALA A 87 -8.97 -4.45 -5.30
N ILE A 88 -9.46 -4.63 -6.53
CA ILE A 88 -10.59 -5.51 -6.85
C ILE A 88 -10.06 -6.75 -7.57
N SER A 89 -10.60 -7.92 -7.26
CA SER A 89 -10.08 -9.18 -7.82
C SER A 89 -11.15 -10.26 -7.85
N ASN A 90 -11.03 -11.18 -8.82
CA ASN A 90 -11.78 -12.44 -8.84
C ASN A 90 -10.89 -13.64 -8.46
N SER A 91 -9.58 -13.43 -8.34
CA SER A 91 -8.61 -14.47 -7.98
C SER A 91 -8.38 -14.58 -6.47
N TYR A 92 -8.73 -13.55 -5.72
CA TYR A 92 -8.55 -13.45 -4.27
C TYR A 92 -9.88 -13.08 -3.60
N LYS A 93 -10.06 -13.51 -2.35
CA LYS A 93 -11.27 -13.21 -1.58
C LYS A 93 -11.25 -11.77 -1.05
N VAL A 94 -12.41 -11.15 -1.00
CA VAL A 94 -12.58 -9.85 -0.33
C VAL A 94 -12.15 -9.97 1.14
N GLY A 95 -11.32 -9.03 1.61
CA GLY A 95 -10.69 -9.03 2.94
C GLY A 95 -9.30 -9.66 2.98
N GLU A 96 -8.82 -10.28 1.90
CA GLU A 96 -7.43 -10.74 1.81
C GLU A 96 -6.47 -9.57 1.57
N ILE A 97 -5.24 -9.71 2.07
CA ILE A 97 -4.13 -8.79 1.82
C ILE A 97 -3.02 -9.59 1.17
N ILE A 98 -2.66 -9.19 -0.03
CA ILE A 98 -1.69 -9.87 -0.88
C ILE A 98 -0.37 -9.10 -0.86
N VAL A 99 0.75 -9.81 -0.73
CA VAL A 99 2.10 -9.26 -0.85
C VAL A 99 2.79 -9.88 -2.04
N GLU A 100 3.22 -9.03 -2.95
CA GLU A 100 3.92 -9.45 -4.16
C GLU A 100 5.24 -8.70 -4.31
N GLU A 101 6.28 -9.42 -4.70
CA GLU A 101 7.51 -8.84 -5.22
C GLU A 101 7.22 -8.25 -6.60
N LYS A 102 7.90 -7.17 -6.99
CA LYS A 102 7.74 -6.56 -8.31
C LYS A 102 7.74 -7.63 -9.40
N SER A 103 6.62 -7.76 -10.09
CA SER A 103 6.49 -8.61 -11.26
C SER A 103 6.06 -7.75 -12.44
N ASN A 104 6.57 -8.09 -13.64
CA ASN A 104 6.21 -7.39 -14.88
C ASN A 104 4.74 -7.65 -15.31
N LYS A 105 3.95 -8.31 -14.46
CA LYS A 105 2.55 -8.68 -14.71
C LYS A 105 1.66 -8.11 -13.61
N LEU A 106 1.18 -6.88 -13.79
CA LEU A 106 0.21 -6.33 -12.86
C LEU A 106 -0.90 -5.58 -13.57
N VAL A 107 -2.11 -5.92 -13.17
CA VAL A 107 -3.34 -5.21 -13.54
C VAL A 107 -3.89 -4.62 -12.25
N SER A 108 -3.72 -3.34 -12.04
CA SER A 108 -4.49 -2.57 -11.07
C SER A 108 -5.80 -2.13 -11.69
N ALA A 109 -6.88 -2.15 -10.92
CA ALA A 109 -8.22 -1.86 -11.44
C ALA A 109 -8.44 -0.36 -11.71
N PHE A 110 -7.73 0.53 -11.04
CA PHE A 110 -7.93 1.98 -11.13
C PHE A 110 -6.66 2.79 -11.36
N PHE A 111 -5.51 2.24 -10.99
CA PHE A 111 -4.23 2.87 -11.25
C PHE A 111 -3.58 2.24 -12.48
N ASN A 112 -3.13 3.06 -13.42
CA ASN A 112 -2.18 2.65 -14.43
C ASN A 112 -0.84 2.42 -13.72
N GLU A 113 -0.70 1.28 -13.01
CA GLU A 113 0.54 0.89 -12.28
C GLU A 113 1.78 0.91 -13.19
N LYS A 114 1.58 0.95 -14.52
CA LYS A 114 2.66 1.09 -15.50
C LYS A 114 3.56 2.31 -15.25
N ASN A 115 3.07 3.31 -14.51
CA ASN A 115 3.79 4.55 -14.24
C ASN A 115 4.42 4.63 -12.85
N ILE A 116 4.12 3.69 -11.93
CA ILE A 116 4.71 3.65 -10.59
C ILE A 116 5.81 2.60 -10.55
N ASN A 117 7.03 3.04 -10.26
CA ASN A 117 8.12 2.12 -9.97
C ASN A 117 8.11 1.76 -8.48
N TYR A 118 7.95 0.48 -8.14
CA TYR A 118 7.99 -0.06 -6.78
C TYR A 118 8.74 -1.39 -6.76
N ASP A 119 9.17 -1.83 -5.57
CA ASP A 119 9.91 -3.08 -5.38
C ASP A 119 9.01 -4.17 -4.78
N ILE A 120 8.11 -3.78 -3.87
CA ILE A 120 7.15 -4.66 -3.20
C ILE A 120 5.76 -4.02 -3.28
N SER A 121 4.71 -4.80 -3.52
CA SER A 121 3.33 -4.33 -3.43
C SER A 121 2.54 -5.05 -2.35
N ILE A 122 1.68 -4.30 -1.68
CA ILE A 122 0.71 -4.76 -0.68
C ILE A 122 -0.66 -4.33 -1.17
N LYS A 123 -1.48 -5.30 -1.56
CA LYS A 123 -2.82 -5.07 -2.11
C LYS A 123 -3.88 -5.57 -1.16
N ALA A 124 -4.78 -4.68 -0.76
CA ALA A 124 -5.95 -5.03 0.04
C ALA A 124 -7.14 -5.29 -0.89
N ILE A 125 -7.65 -6.52 -0.92
CA ILE A 125 -8.78 -6.89 -1.77
C ILE A 125 -10.09 -6.43 -1.12
N VAL A 126 -10.72 -5.42 -1.70
CA VAL A 126 -11.91 -4.77 -1.12
C VAL A 126 -13.21 -5.12 -1.83
N ALA A 127 -13.15 -5.58 -3.07
CA ALA A 127 -14.32 -6.00 -3.85
C ALA A 127 -13.94 -7.01 -4.94
N GLU A 128 -14.96 -7.65 -5.52
CA GLU A 128 -14.81 -8.48 -6.71
C GLU A 128 -14.78 -7.61 -7.98
N ASN A 129 -14.03 -8.06 -9.00
CA ASN A 129 -13.97 -7.41 -10.30
C ASN A 129 -15.18 -7.82 -11.17
N SER A 130 -15.87 -6.84 -11.74
CA SER A 130 -17.04 -7.05 -12.63
C SER A 130 -16.68 -6.96 -14.12
N PHE A 131 -15.42 -6.70 -14.48
CA PHE A 131 -14.99 -6.38 -15.85
C PHE A 131 -15.67 -5.13 -16.45
N ASN A 132 -16.45 -4.39 -15.64
CA ASN A 132 -17.10 -3.13 -16.00
C ASN A 132 -16.65 -2.02 -15.03
N ASN A 133 -16.00 -0.99 -15.57
CA ASN A 133 -15.41 0.07 -14.75
C ASN A 133 -16.42 0.84 -13.91
N THR A 134 -17.62 1.08 -14.45
CA THR A 134 -18.70 1.78 -13.71
C THR A 134 -19.17 0.94 -12.53
N LEU A 135 -19.42 -0.36 -12.74
CA LEU A 135 -19.80 -1.28 -11.66
C LEU A 135 -18.68 -1.43 -10.62
N ASN A 136 -17.42 -1.45 -11.05
CA ASN A 136 -16.29 -1.50 -10.14
C ASN A 136 -16.21 -0.25 -9.28
N LEU A 137 -16.44 0.93 -9.84
CA LEU A 137 -16.51 2.17 -9.06
C LEU A 137 -17.67 2.12 -8.04
N ILE A 138 -18.85 1.68 -8.43
CA ILE A 138 -19.99 1.50 -7.53
C ILE A 138 -19.63 0.51 -6.40
N ARG A 139 -19.00 -0.61 -6.71
CA ARG A 139 -18.54 -1.57 -5.69
C ARG A 139 -17.58 -0.93 -4.70
N LEU A 140 -16.59 -0.18 -5.18
CA LEU A 140 -15.64 0.53 -4.32
C LEU A 140 -16.32 1.58 -3.42
N GLN A 141 -17.30 2.30 -3.94
CA GLN A 141 -18.09 3.26 -3.14
C GLN A 141 -18.91 2.57 -2.03
N ASN A 142 -19.37 1.33 -2.29
CA ASN A 142 -20.21 0.56 -1.36
C ASN A 142 -19.40 -0.37 -0.41
N VAL A 143 -18.09 -0.30 -0.41
CA VAL A 143 -17.27 -1.03 0.57
C VAL A 143 -17.59 -0.52 1.98
N SER A 144 -17.69 -1.43 2.94
CA SER A 144 -17.94 -1.05 4.33
C SER A 144 -16.73 -0.27 4.90
N VAL A 145 -17.00 0.90 5.46
CA VAL A 145 -15.99 1.71 6.18
C VAL A 145 -15.29 0.87 7.26
N LYS A 146 -16.04 0.03 7.98
CA LYS A 146 -15.49 -0.90 8.99
C LYS A 146 -14.44 -1.84 8.39
N THR A 147 -14.67 -2.35 7.19
CA THR A 147 -13.73 -3.22 6.47
C THR A 147 -12.45 -2.45 6.13
N VAL A 148 -12.58 -1.26 5.59
CA VAL A 148 -11.46 -0.38 5.21
C VAL A 148 -10.61 -0.05 6.43
N ILE A 149 -11.22 0.39 7.54
CA ILE A 149 -10.51 0.68 8.79
C ILE A 149 -9.76 -0.57 9.28
N LYS A 150 -10.44 -1.71 9.40
CA LYS A 150 -9.83 -2.96 9.88
C LYS A 150 -8.65 -3.41 9.04
N MET A 151 -8.74 -3.29 7.71
CA MET A 151 -7.65 -3.68 6.81
C MET A 151 -6.48 -2.68 6.90
N SER A 152 -6.75 -1.38 6.93
CA SER A 152 -5.73 -0.35 7.08
C SER A 152 -4.97 -0.46 8.40
N GLU A 153 -5.67 -0.71 9.52
CA GLU A 153 -5.06 -0.96 10.83
C GLU A 153 -4.15 -2.20 10.81
N LYS A 154 -4.61 -3.30 10.18
CA LYS A 154 -3.83 -4.52 10.04
C LYS A 154 -2.57 -4.27 9.23
N ILE A 155 -2.67 -3.61 8.07
CA ILE A 155 -1.50 -3.27 7.24
C ILE A 155 -0.54 -2.37 8.02
N THR A 156 -1.05 -1.31 8.65
CA THR A 156 -0.23 -0.39 9.46
C THR A 156 0.56 -1.15 10.54
N LYS A 157 -0.11 -1.97 11.34
CA LYS A 157 0.52 -2.77 12.41
C LYS A 157 1.64 -3.65 11.87
N GLU A 158 1.41 -4.30 10.74
CA GLU A 158 2.41 -5.18 10.15
C GLU A 158 3.58 -4.41 9.53
N MET A 159 3.32 -3.23 8.94
CA MET A 159 4.40 -2.37 8.41
C MET A 159 5.22 -1.72 9.53
N CYS A 160 4.63 -1.40 10.68
CA CYS A 160 5.42 -0.99 11.86
C CYS A 160 6.45 -2.06 12.25
N LYS A 161 6.08 -3.35 12.24
CA LYS A 161 7.05 -4.45 12.50
C LYS A 161 8.16 -4.51 11.45
N VAL A 162 7.85 -4.25 10.18
CA VAL A 162 8.84 -4.18 9.10
C VAL A 162 9.81 -3.02 9.33
N ILE A 163 9.30 -1.85 9.69
CA ILE A 163 10.08 -0.66 10.01
C ILE A 163 11.02 -0.95 11.19
N ASP A 164 10.48 -1.47 12.28
CA ASP A 164 11.26 -1.79 13.49
C ASP A 164 12.40 -2.77 13.14
N LYS A 165 12.08 -3.85 12.40
CA LYS A 165 13.09 -4.82 11.98
C LYS A 165 14.17 -4.21 11.08
N ASN A 166 13.80 -3.25 10.23
CA ASN A 166 14.74 -2.57 9.34
C ASN A 166 15.64 -1.56 10.06
N CYS A 167 15.20 -1.04 11.21
CA CYS A 167 15.93 -0.01 11.99
C CYS A 167 16.77 -0.57 13.14
N ILE A 168 16.61 -1.85 13.51
CA ILE A 168 17.28 -2.48 14.69
C ILE A 168 18.73 -2.94 14.40
N ASN A 169 19.21 -2.79 13.17
CA ASN A 169 20.58 -3.20 12.86
C ASN A 169 21.51 -1.98 12.75
#